data_97ec837bfa619c944dfaa929d42ccb59
#
_entry.id   97ec837bfa619c944dfaa929d42ccb59
#
_cell.length_a   1.000
_cell.length_b   1.000
_cell.length_c   1.000
_cell.angle_alpha   90.00
_cell.angle_beta   90.00
_cell.angle_gamma   90.00
#
_symmetry.space_group_name_H-M   'P 1'
#
loop_
_entity.id
_entity.type
_entity.pdbx_description
1 polymer ?
#
loop_
_entity_poly.entity_id
_entity_poly.type
_entity_poly.pdbx_seq_one_letter_code
_entity_poly.pdbx_strand_id
1 'polypeptide(L)'
;MINFDAENKYILEGTYQVSMSEKDMHYALKPAVLLNFMQDLAAKSIDKIDTDLSCDALLAKGLGWFLIRYRIEFDDYPIGVDKIKILTECRGGNRMTTFRDFECFNADTGKRLLRAVTSWFVVNLNSKSIVNISQEFPQFISFEKRDDDLALQKIKPISQSDCEKVFHVRYDDLDMNGHVNRSEEDTSELQSQR
;
A
#
# COMPACT_ATOMS: atom_id res chain seq x y z
N MET A 1 9.79 12.95 -5.10
CA MET A 1 10.63 12.51 -3.94
C MET A 1 10.01 13.06 -2.67
N ILE A 2 9.83 12.21 -1.65
CA ILE A 2 9.29 12.62 -0.34
C ILE A 2 10.36 13.45 0.38
N ASN A 3 10.05 14.70 0.68
CA ASN A 3 10.93 15.51 1.50
C ASN A 3 10.57 15.30 2.97
N PHE A 4 11.36 14.46 3.66
CA PHE A 4 11.06 14.08 5.03
C PHE A 4 11.17 15.30 5.97
N ASP A 5 10.07 15.55 6.67
CA ASP A 5 9.95 16.53 7.73
C ASP A 5 9.17 15.88 8.88
N ALA A 6 9.79 15.74 10.03
CA ALA A 6 9.22 15.10 11.21
C ALA A 6 7.99 15.86 11.77
N GLU A 7 7.94 17.17 11.56
CA GLU A 7 6.81 18.02 11.99
C GLU A 7 5.62 17.92 11.02
N ASN A 8 5.84 17.44 9.80
CA ASN A 8 4.76 17.25 8.85
C ASN A 8 3.94 16.01 9.20
N LYS A 9 2.72 16.22 9.68
CA LYS A 9 1.82 15.11 10.07
C LYS A 9 1.45 14.17 8.91
N TYR A 10 1.57 14.61 7.66
CA TYR A 10 1.24 13.80 6.48
C TYR A 10 2.37 12.84 6.06
N ILE A 11 3.56 12.99 6.65
CA ILE A 11 4.73 12.15 6.39
C ILE A 11 5.05 11.31 7.63
N LEU A 12 5.34 10.03 7.40
CA LEU A 12 5.78 9.12 8.45
C LEU A 12 6.94 8.28 7.95
N GLU A 13 7.91 8.07 8.85
CA GLU A 13 9.03 7.15 8.66
C GLU A 13 8.83 5.90 9.51
N GLY A 14 9.16 4.74 8.96
CA GLY A 14 9.23 3.48 9.69
C GLY A 14 10.46 2.68 9.29
N THR A 15 11.05 1.97 10.23
CA THR A 15 12.17 1.07 9.98
C THR A 15 11.78 -0.35 10.36
N TYR A 16 12.03 -1.30 9.47
CA TYR A 16 11.64 -2.71 9.59
C TYR A 16 12.86 -3.60 9.48
N GLN A 17 12.98 -4.54 10.43
CA GLN A 17 13.97 -5.60 10.37
C GLN A 17 13.44 -6.71 9.47
N VAL A 18 14.25 -7.19 8.54
CA VAL A 18 13.88 -8.27 7.60
C VAL A 18 14.40 -9.59 8.13
N SER A 19 13.49 -10.47 8.53
CA SER A 19 13.81 -11.81 9.03
C SER A 19 14.21 -12.76 7.89
N MET A 20 14.86 -13.87 8.23
CA MET A 20 15.23 -14.89 7.24
C MET A 20 14.01 -15.51 6.55
N SER A 21 12.90 -15.71 7.27
CA SER A 21 11.65 -16.24 6.71
C SER A 21 10.94 -15.30 5.72
N GLU A 22 11.28 -14.01 5.75
CA GLU A 22 10.74 -12.97 4.87
C GLU A 22 11.54 -12.80 3.58
N LYS A 23 12.65 -13.55 3.45
CA LYS A 23 13.46 -13.60 2.24
C LYS A 23 13.13 -14.84 1.41
N ASP A 24 13.34 -14.73 0.11
CA ASP A 24 13.24 -15.84 -0.82
C ASP A 24 14.57 -16.64 -0.89
N MET A 25 14.63 -17.62 -1.80
CA MET A 25 15.82 -18.47 -2.03
C MET A 25 17.03 -17.70 -2.57
N HIS A 26 16.85 -16.47 -3.06
CA HIS A 26 17.89 -15.57 -3.55
C HIS A 26 18.27 -14.49 -2.54
N TYR A 27 17.83 -14.64 -1.27
CA TYR A 27 17.99 -13.66 -0.20
C TYR A 27 17.32 -12.31 -0.49
N ALA A 28 16.38 -12.28 -1.42
CA ALA A 28 15.61 -11.09 -1.73
C ALA A 28 14.38 -11.00 -0.82
N LEU A 29 14.01 -9.78 -0.40
CA LEU A 29 12.78 -9.55 0.34
C LEU A 29 11.58 -9.96 -0.51
N LYS A 30 10.71 -10.80 0.04
CA LYS A 30 9.48 -11.21 -0.64
C LYS A 30 8.57 -10.01 -0.91
N PRO A 31 7.99 -9.87 -2.11
CA PRO A 31 7.10 -8.74 -2.44
C PRO A 31 5.93 -8.60 -1.45
N ALA A 32 5.30 -9.70 -1.07
CA ALA A 32 4.21 -9.71 -0.10
C ALA A 32 4.59 -9.05 1.24
N VAL A 33 5.79 -9.34 1.75
CA VAL A 33 6.28 -8.75 3.01
C VAL A 33 6.52 -7.24 2.85
N LEU A 34 7.09 -6.82 1.73
CA LEU A 34 7.26 -5.40 1.43
C LEU A 34 5.93 -4.66 1.42
N LEU A 35 4.92 -5.22 0.75
CA LEU A 35 3.57 -4.65 0.69
C LEU A 35 2.94 -4.57 2.08
N ASN A 36 3.13 -5.58 2.94
CA ASN A 36 2.65 -5.57 4.32
C ASN A 36 3.31 -4.44 5.13
N PHE A 37 4.63 -4.27 5.05
CA PHE A 37 5.32 -3.15 5.71
C PHE A 37 4.80 -1.79 5.26
N MET A 38 4.53 -1.63 3.96
CA MET A 38 3.96 -0.39 3.42
C MET A 38 2.53 -0.15 3.93
N GLN A 39 1.69 -1.19 4.01
CA GLN A 39 0.33 -1.08 4.54
C GLN A 39 0.31 -0.75 6.03
N ASP A 40 1.14 -1.40 6.83
CA ASP A 40 1.26 -1.12 8.27
C ASP A 40 1.68 0.33 8.53
N LEU A 41 2.65 0.83 7.75
CA LEU A 41 3.08 2.21 7.88
C LEU A 41 1.99 3.19 7.42
N ALA A 42 1.21 2.83 6.40
CA ALA A 42 0.08 3.63 5.93
C ALA A 42 -1.00 3.76 7.01
N ALA A 43 -1.34 2.65 7.70
CA ALA A 43 -2.30 2.65 8.79
C ALA A 43 -1.84 3.55 9.95
N LYS A 44 -0.60 3.37 10.41
CA LYS A 44 0.01 4.22 11.45
C LYS A 44 0.05 5.71 11.06
N SER A 45 0.26 5.99 9.77
CA SER A 45 0.30 7.36 9.27
C SER A 45 -1.07 8.03 9.30
N ILE A 46 -2.14 7.30 8.99
CA ILE A 46 -3.49 7.88 9.00
C ILE A 46 -3.93 8.20 10.44
N ASP A 47 -3.57 7.37 11.41
CA ASP A 47 -3.83 7.61 12.83
C ASP A 47 -3.16 8.91 13.33
N LYS A 48 -1.95 9.21 12.82
CA LYS A 48 -1.24 10.46 13.11
C LYS A 48 -1.90 11.69 12.47
N ILE A 49 -2.50 11.53 11.28
CA ILE A 49 -3.12 12.62 10.51
C ILE A 49 -4.46 13.03 11.14
N ASP A 50 -5.34 12.04 11.31
CA ASP A 50 -6.70 12.25 11.81
C ASP A 50 -7.25 10.92 12.38
N THR A 51 -7.51 10.89 13.66
CA THR A 51 -8.04 9.71 14.35
C THR A 51 -9.42 9.29 13.84
N ASP A 52 -10.23 10.21 13.30
CA ASP A 52 -11.53 9.92 12.70
C ASP A 52 -11.43 9.13 11.38
N LEU A 53 -10.26 9.14 10.77
CA LEU A 53 -9.92 8.39 9.55
C LEU A 53 -9.16 7.09 9.83
N SER A 54 -8.87 6.79 11.10
CA SER A 54 -8.25 5.52 11.51
C SER A 54 -9.09 4.33 11.05
N CYS A 55 -8.46 3.17 10.89
CA CYS A 55 -9.17 1.96 10.49
C CYS A 55 -10.29 1.62 11.48
N ASP A 56 -10.04 1.75 12.79
CA ASP A 56 -11.03 1.44 13.82
C ASP A 56 -12.19 2.45 13.82
N ALA A 57 -11.90 3.75 13.67
CA ALA A 57 -12.94 4.78 13.62
C ALA A 57 -13.85 4.65 12.41
N LEU A 58 -13.27 4.32 11.23
CA LEU A 58 -14.05 4.04 10.03
C LEU A 58 -14.89 2.79 10.19
N LEU A 59 -14.32 1.70 10.73
CA LEU A 59 -15.05 0.46 10.96
C LEU A 59 -16.24 0.66 11.91
N ALA A 60 -16.09 1.45 12.96
CA ALA A 60 -17.18 1.82 13.86
C ALA A 60 -18.32 2.58 13.15
N LYS A 61 -18.01 3.29 12.07
CA LYS A 61 -18.98 3.99 11.20
C LYS A 61 -19.52 3.10 10.05
N GLY A 62 -19.13 1.81 10.01
CA GLY A 62 -19.46 0.90 8.90
C GLY A 62 -18.73 1.26 7.59
N LEU A 63 -17.58 1.90 7.68
CA LEU A 63 -16.73 2.30 6.57
C LEU A 63 -15.41 1.53 6.62
N GLY A 64 -14.69 1.47 5.49
CA GLY A 64 -13.37 0.86 5.43
C GLY A 64 -12.49 1.42 4.32
N TRP A 65 -11.17 1.41 4.54
CA TRP A 65 -10.19 1.71 3.52
C TRP A 65 -10.02 0.53 2.58
N PHE A 66 -10.10 0.79 1.27
CA PHE A 66 -9.85 -0.20 0.22
C PHE A 66 -8.72 0.28 -0.69
N LEU A 67 -7.65 -0.48 -0.72
CA LEU A 67 -6.54 -0.29 -1.64
C LEU A 67 -6.93 -0.77 -3.04
N ILE A 68 -6.79 0.12 -4.02
CA ILE A 68 -7.26 -0.13 -5.39
C ILE A 68 -6.11 -0.45 -6.33
N ARG A 69 -5.00 0.28 -6.21
CA ARG A 69 -3.85 0.15 -7.09
C ARG A 69 -2.55 0.44 -6.40
N TYR A 70 -1.54 -0.31 -6.82
CA TYR A 70 -0.13 -0.01 -6.65
C TYR A 70 0.51 0.31 -8.00
N ARG A 71 1.49 1.20 -7.99
CA ARG A 71 2.57 1.26 -8.96
C ARG A 71 3.87 1.35 -8.19
N ILE A 72 4.75 0.39 -8.42
CA ILE A 72 6.06 0.31 -7.76
C ILE A 72 7.12 0.37 -8.85
N GLU A 73 8.11 1.24 -8.68
CA GLU A 73 9.30 1.32 -9.53
C GLU A 73 10.52 1.01 -8.68
N PHE A 74 11.23 -0.05 -9.02
CA PHE A 74 12.45 -0.46 -8.36
C PHE A 74 13.65 0.26 -8.98
N ASP A 75 14.43 0.98 -8.15
CA ASP A 75 15.77 1.45 -8.52
C ASP A 75 16.77 0.31 -8.33
N ASP A 76 16.57 -0.50 -7.28
CA ASP A 76 17.33 -1.70 -6.97
C ASP A 76 16.47 -2.66 -6.15
N TYR A 77 16.54 -3.96 -6.45
CA TYR A 77 15.75 -4.91 -5.71
C TYR A 77 16.40 -5.21 -4.34
N PRO A 78 15.64 -5.36 -3.24
CA PRO A 78 16.19 -5.54 -1.90
C PRO A 78 16.75 -6.95 -1.67
N ILE A 79 17.91 -7.26 -2.28
CA ILE A 79 18.65 -8.51 -2.13
C ILE A 79 19.68 -8.35 -1.03
N GLY A 80 19.74 -9.29 -0.07
CA GLY A 80 20.70 -9.25 1.03
C GLY A 80 20.50 -8.09 2.00
N VAL A 81 19.34 -7.43 1.96
CA VAL A 81 19.02 -6.33 2.87
C VAL A 81 18.41 -6.88 4.14
N ASP A 82 18.96 -6.50 5.30
CA ASP A 82 18.48 -6.94 6.61
C ASP A 82 17.60 -5.90 7.30
N LYS A 83 17.64 -4.66 6.81
CA LYS A 83 16.91 -3.56 7.41
C LYS A 83 16.43 -2.57 6.36
N ILE A 84 15.14 -2.31 6.34
CA ILE A 84 14.50 -1.39 5.40
C ILE A 84 13.94 -0.19 6.15
N LYS A 85 14.22 1.00 5.62
CA LYS A 85 13.57 2.25 6.00
C LYS A 85 12.53 2.61 4.96
N ILE A 86 11.32 2.90 5.39
CA ILE A 86 10.20 3.30 4.54
C ILE A 86 9.74 4.69 4.96
N LEU A 87 9.64 5.58 3.99
CA LEU A 87 8.92 6.85 4.10
C LEU A 87 7.56 6.69 3.44
N THR A 88 6.52 7.25 4.04
CA THR A 88 5.21 7.35 3.42
C THR A 88 4.68 8.77 3.55
N GLU A 89 4.01 9.25 2.50
CA GLU A 89 3.35 10.55 2.47
C GLU A 89 1.89 10.37 2.06
N CYS A 90 0.97 10.86 2.90
CA CYS A 90 -0.43 10.99 2.52
C CYS A 90 -0.57 12.22 1.61
N ARG A 91 -0.85 11.99 0.32
CA ARG A 91 -0.97 13.03 -0.72
C ARG A 91 -2.37 13.64 -0.78
N GLY A 92 -3.26 13.22 0.11
CA GLY A 92 -4.64 13.67 0.11
C GLY A 92 -5.52 12.99 -0.91
N GLY A 93 -6.66 13.61 -1.20
CA GLY A 93 -7.66 13.01 -2.09
C GLY A 93 -8.40 14.00 -2.97
N ASN A 94 -9.15 13.43 -3.91
CA ASN A 94 -10.15 14.11 -4.69
C ASN A 94 -11.45 13.30 -4.60
N ARG A 95 -12.58 13.94 -4.37
CA ARG A 95 -13.92 13.35 -4.28
C ARG A 95 -13.96 11.89 -3.77
N MET A 96 -13.55 10.90 -4.60
CA MET A 96 -13.68 9.46 -4.33
C MET A 96 -12.34 8.77 -4.04
N THR A 97 -11.21 9.31 -4.53
CA THR A 97 -9.91 8.64 -4.51
C THR A 97 -8.93 9.39 -3.65
N THR A 98 -8.17 8.68 -2.84
CA THR A 98 -7.03 9.22 -2.11
C THR A 98 -5.74 8.60 -2.62
N PHE A 99 -4.63 9.32 -2.44
CA PHE A 99 -3.32 8.94 -2.92
C PHE A 99 -2.30 8.94 -1.80
N ARG A 100 -1.34 8.03 -1.92
CA ARG A 100 -0.24 7.90 -0.97
C ARG A 100 1.02 7.49 -1.69
N ASP A 101 2.11 8.17 -1.39
CA ASP A 101 3.43 7.86 -1.91
C ASP A 101 4.25 7.09 -0.88
N PHE A 102 5.20 6.28 -1.39
CA PHE A 102 6.19 5.58 -0.59
C PHE A 102 7.56 5.69 -1.24
N GLU A 103 8.59 5.75 -0.41
CA GLU A 103 9.98 5.53 -0.78
C GLU A 103 10.61 4.55 0.20
N CYS A 104 11.31 3.53 -0.32
CA CYS A 104 12.00 2.55 0.50
C CYS A 104 13.50 2.63 0.29
N PHE A 105 14.23 2.52 1.38
CA PHE A 105 15.68 2.62 1.41
C PHE A 105 16.29 1.43 2.14
N ASN A 106 17.48 1.03 1.73
CA ASN A 106 18.33 0.23 2.59
C ASN A 106 18.71 1.09 3.79
N ALA A 107 18.35 0.66 5.00
CA ALA A 107 18.52 1.47 6.21
C ALA A 107 19.98 1.66 6.59
N ASP A 108 20.87 0.72 6.21
CA ASP A 108 22.29 0.75 6.57
C ASP A 108 23.10 1.62 5.62
N THR A 109 22.74 1.62 4.33
CA THR A 109 23.49 2.36 3.30
C THR A 109 22.83 3.68 2.90
N GLY A 110 21.56 3.88 3.22
CA GLY A 110 20.76 5.02 2.77
C GLY A 110 20.39 4.99 1.27
N LYS A 111 20.77 3.94 0.54
CA LYS A 111 20.43 3.80 -0.90
C LYS A 111 18.94 3.60 -1.07
N ARG A 112 18.30 4.39 -1.95
CA ARG A 112 16.92 4.14 -2.32
C ARG A 112 16.81 2.86 -3.12
N LEU A 113 15.82 2.02 -2.75
CA LEU A 113 15.54 0.74 -3.38
C LEU A 113 14.35 0.86 -4.34
N LEU A 114 13.35 1.62 -3.94
CA LEU A 114 12.14 1.79 -4.75
C LEU A 114 11.39 3.06 -4.36
N ARG A 115 10.48 3.45 -5.25
CA ARG A 115 9.38 4.38 -4.97
C ARG A 115 8.05 3.76 -5.41
N ALA A 116 6.97 4.14 -4.76
CA ALA A 116 5.64 3.64 -5.09
C ALA A 116 4.57 4.70 -4.87
N VAL A 117 3.48 4.56 -5.62
CA VAL A 117 2.25 5.29 -5.39
C VAL A 117 1.09 4.31 -5.25
N THR A 118 0.16 4.63 -4.37
CA THR A 118 -1.06 3.85 -4.15
C THR A 118 -2.29 4.73 -4.28
N SER A 119 -3.40 4.14 -4.68
CA SER A 119 -4.71 4.78 -4.63
C SER A 119 -5.69 3.97 -3.81
N TRP A 120 -6.56 4.68 -3.07
CA TRP A 120 -7.47 4.10 -2.10
C TRP A 120 -8.86 4.71 -2.23
N PHE A 121 -9.88 3.92 -1.86
CA PHE A 121 -11.24 4.38 -1.64
C PHE A 121 -11.63 4.18 -0.17
N VAL A 122 -12.56 5.01 0.29
CA VAL A 122 -13.38 4.67 1.47
C VAL A 122 -14.67 4.04 0.94
N VAL A 123 -15.05 2.90 1.49
CA VAL A 123 -16.23 2.15 1.07
C VAL A 123 -17.16 2.00 2.26
N ASN A 124 -18.45 2.21 2.03
CA ASN A 124 -19.48 1.84 2.99
C ASN A 124 -19.69 0.33 2.91
N LEU A 125 -19.39 -0.37 4.02
CA LEU A 125 -19.37 -1.83 4.09
C LEU A 125 -20.78 -2.46 3.96
N ASN A 126 -21.83 -1.71 4.36
CA ASN A 126 -23.21 -2.19 4.27
C ASN A 126 -23.77 -2.03 2.85
N SER A 127 -23.65 -0.84 2.28
CA SER A 127 -24.19 -0.55 0.92
C SER A 127 -23.23 -0.94 -0.20
N LYS A 128 -21.96 -1.28 0.12
CA LYS A 128 -20.87 -1.56 -0.82
C LYS A 128 -20.62 -0.44 -1.83
N SER A 129 -20.92 0.81 -1.42
CA SER A 129 -20.75 2.00 -2.25
C SER A 129 -19.50 2.77 -1.87
N ILE A 130 -18.86 3.41 -2.84
CA ILE A 130 -17.72 4.29 -2.62
C ILE A 130 -18.21 5.60 -1.98
N VAL A 131 -17.53 6.03 -0.92
CA VAL A 131 -17.84 7.26 -0.17
C VAL A 131 -17.17 8.44 -0.84
N ASN A 132 -17.88 9.57 -0.92
CA ASN A 132 -17.27 10.84 -1.31
C ASN A 132 -16.49 11.42 -0.13
N ILE A 133 -15.18 11.19 -0.11
CA ILE A 133 -14.32 11.57 1.02
C ILE A 133 -14.30 13.08 1.27
N SER A 134 -14.43 13.90 0.22
CA SER A 134 -14.46 15.36 0.37
C SER A 134 -15.75 15.87 1.01
N GLN A 135 -16.82 15.10 0.99
CA GLN A 135 -18.08 15.43 1.67
C GLN A 135 -18.13 14.87 3.08
N GLU A 136 -17.72 13.62 3.25
CA GLU A 136 -17.76 12.91 4.53
C GLU A 136 -16.67 13.41 5.50
N PHE A 137 -15.50 13.74 4.96
CA PHE A 137 -14.33 14.22 5.71
C PHE A 137 -13.78 15.51 5.08
N PRO A 138 -14.48 16.64 5.22
CA PRO A 138 -14.10 17.91 4.58
C PRO A 138 -12.76 18.46 5.05
N GLN A 139 -12.27 18.03 6.22
CA GLN A 139 -10.95 18.37 6.75
C GLN A 139 -9.80 17.60 6.07
N PHE A 140 -10.09 16.55 5.27
CA PHE A 140 -9.04 15.78 4.60
C PHE A 140 -8.40 16.60 3.49
N ILE A 141 -7.06 16.53 3.40
CA ILE A 141 -6.32 17.34 2.44
C ILE A 141 -6.67 17.00 0.98
N SER A 142 -6.69 18.02 0.14
CA SER A 142 -6.87 17.85 -1.29
C SER A 142 -5.58 17.34 -1.94
N PHE A 143 -5.73 16.48 -2.95
CA PHE A 143 -4.60 16.02 -3.74
C PHE A 143 -4.07 17.14 -4.63
N GLU A 144 -2.76 17.39 -4.56
CA GLU A 144 -2.03 18.28 -5.44
C GLU A 144 -1.02 17.48 -6.28
N LYS A 145 -1.13 17.62 -7.60
CA LYS A 145 -0.25 16.97 -8.54
C LYS A 145 1.15 17.60 -8.51
N ARG A 146 2.19 16.76 -8.55
CA ARG A 146 3.60 17.15 -8.69
C ARG A 146 4.17 16.63 -10.01
N ASP A 147 5.21 17.27 -10.52
CA ASP A 147 5.83 16.89 -11.80
C ASP A 147 6.49 15.51 -11.77
N ASP A 148 6.96 15.08 -10.60
CA ASP A 148 7.60 13.79 -10.38
C ASP A 148 6.64 12.67 -9.94
N ASP A 149 5.32 12.90 -9.95
CA ASP A 149 4.33 11.91 -9.57
C ASP A 149 4.36 10.69 -10.50
N LEU A 150 4.35 9.49 -9.90
CA LEU A 150 4.12 8.26 -10.64
C LEU A 150 2.67 8.20 -11.14
N ALA A 151 2.51 8.03 -12.47
CA ALA A 151 1.18 7.92 -13.04
C ALA A 151 0.56 6.55 -12.75
N LEU A 152 -0.58 6.52 -12.05
CA LEU A 152 -1.41 5.33 -11.89
C LEU A 152 -2.24 5.12 -13.15
N GLN A 153 -1.78 4.24 -14.04
CA GLN A 153 -2.50 3.91 -15.26
C GLN A 153 -3.72 3.03 -14.96
N LYS A 154 -4.79 3.23 -15.73
CA LYS A 154 -5.96 2.35 -15.68
C LYS A 154 -5.58 1.01 -16.33
N ILE A 155 -5.68 -0.09 -15.57
CA ILE A 155 -5.51 -1.45 -16.09
C ILE A 155 -6.75 -1.77 -16.93
N LYS A 156 -6.52 -2.16 -18.19
CA LYS A 156 -7.62 -2.58 -19.07
C LYS A 156 -8.03 -4.00 -18.71
N PRO A 157 -9.35 -4.32 -18.72
CA PRO A 157 -9.80 -5.70 -18.62
C PRO A 157 -9.19 -6.55 -19.73
N ILE A 158 -8.79 -7.78 -19.42
CA ILE A 158 -8.41 -8.75 -20.45
C ILE A 158 -9.66 -9.21 -21.18
N SER A 159 -9.61 -9.25 -22.50
CA SER A 159 -10.71 -9.72 -23.35
C SER A 159 -10.68 -11.22 -23.58
N GLN A 160 -9.53 -11.84 -23.44
CA GLN A 160 -9.29 -13.27 -23.62
C GLN A 160 -8.18 -13.71 -22.66
N SER A 161 -8.36 -14.85 -21.99
CA SER A 161 -7.32 -15.44 -21.16
C SER A 161 -6.55 -16.49 -21.96
N ASP A 162 -5.23 -16.47 -21.84
CA ASP A 162 -4.35 -17.49 -22.43
C ASP A 162 -4.21 -18.71 -21.52
N CYS A 163 -4.48 -18.54 -20.22
CA CYS A 163 -4.40 -19.56 -19.21
C CYS A 163 -5.37 -19.28 -18.06
N GLU A 164 -5.99 -20.32 -17.53
CA GLU A 164 -6.78 -20.27 -16.30
C GLU A 164 -6.23 -21.24 -15.28
N LYS A 165 -6.12 -20.81 -14.02
CA LYS A 165 -5.73 -21.65 -12.89
C LYS A 165 -6.67 -21.42 -11.73
N VAL A 166 -7.16 -22.50 -11.15
CA VAL A 166 -7.99 -22.47 -9.94
C VAL A 166 -7.10 -22.56 -8.72
N PHE A 167 -7.24 -21.59 -7.80
CA PHE A 167 -6.58 -21.58 -6.50
C PHE A 167 -7.62 -21.82 -5.41
N HIS A 168 -7.26 -22.61 -4.41
CA HIS A 168 -8.05 -22.76 -3.21
C HIS A 168 -7.50 -21.83 -2.15
N VAL A 169 -8.36 -20.91 -1.68
CA VAL A 169 -8.01 -19.96 -0.60
C VAL A 169 -7.76 -20.76 0.67
N ARG A 170 -6.60 -20.57 1.29
CA ARG A 170 -6.22 -21.16 2.56
C ARG A 170 -6.60 -20.21 3.70
N TYR A 171 -6.63 -20.70 4.91
CA TYR A 171 -6.89 -19.87 6.09
C TYR A 171 -5.87 -18.73 6.25
N ASP A 172 -4.59 -19.03 5.98
CA ASP A 172 -3.50 -18.06 6.09
C ASP A 172 -3.50 -17.00 4.97
N ASP A 173 -4.29 -17.20 3.92
CA ASP A 173 -4.44 -16.22 2.84
C ASP A 173 -5.45 -15.11 3.20
N LEU A 174 -6.17 -15.26 4.33
CA LEU A 174 -7.20 -14.31 4.75
C LEU A 174 -6.62 -13.21 5.64
N ASP A 175 -7.04 -11.98 5.39
CA ASP A 175 -6.78 -10.84 6.27
C ASP A 175 -7.75 -10.80 7.48
N MET A 176 -7.56 -9.84 8.37
CA MET A 176 -8.41 -9.64 9.54
C MET A 176 -9.88 -9.32 9.21
N ASN A 177 -10.18 -8.93 7.98
CA ASN A 177 -11.53 -8.66 7.49
C ASN A 177 -12.17 -9.88 6.82
N GLY A 178 -11.45 -11.01 6.76
CA GLY A 178 -11.89 -12.25 6.11
C GLY A 178 -11.84 -12.19 4.57
N HIS A 179 -11.11 -11.24 4.01
CA HIS A 179 -10.83 -11.15 2.58
C HIS A 179 -9.49 -11.83 2.26
N VAL A 180 -9.34 -12.33 1.03
CA VAL A 180 -8.02 -12.78 0.56
C VAL A 180 -7.07 -11.59 0.57
N ASN A 181 -5.95 -11.73 1.29
CA ASN A 181 -4.95 -10.68 1.37
C ASN A 181 -4.32 -10.47 -0.01
N ARG A 182 -4.26 -9.22 -0.46
CA ARG A 182 -3.73 -8.86 -1.77
C ARG A 182 -2.29 -9.33 -1.98
N SER A 183 -1.48 -9.35 -0.92
CA SER A 183 -0.12 -9.86 -0.96
C SER A 183 -0.04 -11.35 -1.32
N GLU A 184 -1.07 -12.13 -1.01
CA GLU A 184 -1.16 -13.55 -1.34
C GLU A 184 -1.71 -13.76 -2.77
N GLU A 185 -2.58 -12.90 -3.27
CA GLU A 185 -3.02 -12.91 -4.67
C GLU A 185 -1.82 -12.73 -5.61
N ASP A 186 -0.95 -11.76 -5.33
CA ASP A 186 0.22 -11.46 -6.15
C ASP A 186 1.28 -12.58 -6.11
N THR A 187 1.45 -13.28 -4.98
CA THR A 187 2.39 -14.40 -4.84
C THR A 187 1.94 -15.65 -5.58
N SER A 188 0.66 -15.88 -5.72
CA SER A 188 0.12 -17.02 -6.46
C SER A 188 0.40 -16.92 -7.97
N GLU A 189 0.42 -15.71 -8.53
CA GLU A 189 0.76 -15.48 -9.94
C GLU A 189 2.26 -15.71 -10.23
N LEU A 190 3.15 -15.30 -9.32
CA LEU A 190 4.61 -15.48 -9.48
C LEU A 190 5.05 -16.96 -9.38
N GLN A 191 4.35 -17.80 -8.60
CA GLN A 191 4.62 -19.23 -8.53
C GLN A 191 4.16 -20.00 -9.77
N SER A 192 3.29 -19.44 -10.59
CA SER A 192 2.78 -20.08 -11.80
C SER A 192 3.71 -19.97 -13.01
N GLN A 193 4.76 -19.16 -12.94
CA GLN A 193 5.71 -18.91 -14.05
C GLN A 193 6.98 -19.78 -13.96
N ARG A 194 7.00 -20.86 -13.16
CA ARG A 194 8.12 -21.82 -13.06
C ARG A 194 7.76 -23.20 -13.52
#